data_46744a8079f6184bf474eb0be60b1b7d
#
_entry.id   46744a8079f6184bf474eb0be60b1b7d
#
_cell.length_a   1.000
_cell.length_b   1.000
_cell.length_c   1.000
_cell.angle_alpha   90.00
_cell.angle_beta   90.00
_cell.angle_gamma   90.00
#
_symmetry.space_group_name_H-M   'P 1'
#
loop_
_entity.id
_entity.type
_entity.pdbx_description
1 polymer ?
#
loop_
_entity_poly.entity_id
_entity_poly.type
_entity_poly.pdbx_seq_one_letter_code
_entity_poly.pdbx_strand_id
1 'polypeptide(L)'
;YKKQFRKNPFLKDGSGKYYPQLLVWGKSATLNSIAVQMKESSSLTLGDIQSVLTNFVKALRSELYNGRSVNVDGFGVFSLSASTVGSALKKECLPEKIKAVRINFRASSAIRPNLDTATTRAEDRIDFVDLETQLKKLNMQGSGGEEDGGKGDGGSGDGGLDENPLG
;
A
#
# COMPACT_ATOMS: atom_id res chain seq x y z
N TYR A 1 7.47 -1.03 -9.62
CA TYR A 1 7.50 0.28 -10.31
C TYR A 1 7.24 0.13 -11.80
N LYS A 2 6.81 1.21 -12.47
CA LYS A 2 6.75 1.31 -13.94
C LYS A 2 7.73 2.36 -14.44
N LYS A 3 8.20 2.19 -15.66
CA LYS A 3 9.05 3.16 -16.36
C LYS A 3 8.15 4.18 -17.07
N GLN A 4 8.19 5.44 -16.64
CA GLN A 4 7.39 6.50 -17.26
C GLN A 4 8.28 7.46 -18.03
N PHE A 5 7.99 7.62 -19.31
CA PHE A 5 8.66 8.64 -20.14
C PHE A 5 8.10 10.03 -19.79
N ARG A 6 9.00 10.99 -19.57
CA ARG A 6 8.64 12.41 -19.39
C ARG A 6 9.42 13.25 -20.39
N LYS A 7 8.69 13.98 -21.22
CA LYS A 7 9.26 14.94 -22.15
C LYS A 7 9.90 16.10 -21.39
N ASN A 8 11.00 16.62 -21.93
CA ASN A 8 11.56 17.85 -21.43
C ASN A 8 10.74 19.04 -21.98
N PRO A 9 10.08 19.84 -21.12
CA PRO A 9 9.23 20.95 -21.56
C PRO A 9 10.02 22.08 -22.24
N PHE A 10 11.34 22.12 -22.04
CA PHE A 10 12.21 23.18 -22.58
C PHE A 10 12.80 22.81 -23.95
N LEU A 11 12.66 21.56 -24.40
CA LEU A 11 13.21 21.09 -25.68
C LEU A 11 12.07 20.78 -26.66
N LYS A 12 12.11 21.42 -27.83
CA LYS A 12 11.08 21.28 -28.87
C LYS A 12 11.22 19.97 -29.68
N ASP A 13 12.33 19.29 -29.57
CA ASP A 13 12.66 18.04 -30.29
C ASP A 13 11.95 16.81 -29.76
N GLY A 14 11.14 16.96 -28.71
CA GLY A 14 10.43 15.85 -28.07
C GLY A 14 11.33 14.95 -27.21
N SER A 15 12.60 15.34 -26.99
CA SER A 15 13.51 14.59 -26.14
C SER A 15 12.99 14.53 -24.70
N GLY A 16 13.32 13.45 -24.00
CA GLY A 16 12.88 13.23 -22.64
C GLY A 16 13.67 12.11 -21.98
N LYS A 17 13.29 11.79 -20.75
CA LYS A 17 13.93 10.73 -19.96
C LYS A 17 12.88 9.80 -19.38
N TYR A 18 13.26 8.55 -19.17
CA TYR A 18 12.46 7.59 -18.42
C TYR A 18 12.74 7.74 -16.92
N TYR A 19 11.67 7.75 -16.14
CA TYR A 19 11.74 7.81 -14.68
C TYR A 19 11.01 6.60 -14.09
N PRO A 20 11.60 5.92 -13.08
CA PRO A 20 10.89 4.90 -12.34
C PRO A 20 9.79 5.58 -11.52
N GLN A 21 8.54 5.20 -11.75
CA GLN A 21 7.40 5.66 -10.97
C GLN A 21 6.95 4.54 -10.04
N LEU A 22 6.94 4.82 -8.74
CA LEU A 22 6.44 3.88 -7.75
C LEU A 22 4.94 3.63 -7.99
N LEU A 23 4.55 2.36 -7.97
CA LEU A 23 3.16 1.94 -8.02
C LEU A 23 2.77 1.39 -6.65
N VAL A 24 1.68 1.90 -6.11
CA VAL A 24 1.02 1.29 -4.96
C VAL A 24 0.09 0.21 -5.49
N TRP A 25 0.36 -1.03 -5.11
CA TRP A 25 -0.40 -2.19 -5.58
C TRP A 25 -1.31 -2.70 -4.48
N GLY A 26 -2.53 -3.08 -4.87
CA GLY A 26 -3.49 -3.69 -3.95
C GLY A 26 -4.46 -2.70 -3.28
N LYS A 27 -5.33 -3.25 -2.45
CA LYS A 27 -6.29 -2.47 -1.66
C LYS A 27 -5.59 -1.83 -0.45
N SER A 28 -6.03 -0.64 -0.08
CA SER A 28 -5.53 0.01 1.15
C SER A 28 -5.81 -0.86 2.38
N ALA A 29 -4.81 -1.01 3.24
CA ALA A 29 -4.99 -1.64 4.53
C ALA A 29 -5.91 -0.78 5.41
N THR A 30 -6.75 -1.42 6.20
CA THR A 30 -7.68 -0.78 7.13
C THR A 30 -7.19 -0.95 8.57
N LEU A 31 -7.71 -0.16 9.50
CA LEU A 31 -7.43 -0.39 10.92
C LEU A 31 -7.84 -1.80 11.37
N ASN A 32 -8.89 -2.37 10.76
CA ASN A 32 -9.30 -3.74 11.04
C ASN A 32 -8.25 -4.77 10.59
N SER A 33 -7.68 -4.61 9.39
CA SER A 33 -6.61 -5.51 8.93
C SER A 33 -5.35 -5.41 9.77
N ILE A 34 -5.02 -4.21 10.25
CA ILE A 34 -3.92 -3.98 11.20
C ILE A 34 -4.22 -4.64 12.55
N ALA A 35 -5.46 -4.49 13.06
CA ALA A 35 -5.87 -5.09 14.31
C ALA A 35 -5.79 -6.63 14.29
N VAL A 36 -6.09 -7.27 13.16
CA VAL A 36 -5.94 -8.72 12.99
C VAL A 36 -4.46 -9.11 13.13
N GLN A 37 -3.54 -8.41 12.48
CA GLN A 37 -2.09 -8.66 12.62
C GLN A 37 -1.60 -8.44 14.05
N MET A 38 -2.08 -7.38 14.72
CA MET A 38 -1.72 -7.12 16.12
C MET A 38 -2.20 -8.22 17.06
N LYS A 39 -3.39 -8.82 16.79
CA LYS A 39 -3.92 -9.94 17.58
C LYS A 39 -2.98 -11.15 17.55
N GLU A 40 -2.33 -11.43 16.42
CA GLU A 40 -1.39 -12.56 16.30
C GLU A 40 -0.18 -12.41 17.21
N SER A 41 0.19 -11.18 17.56
CA SER A 41 1.35 -10.85 18.39
C SER A 41 0.97 -10.41 19.82
N SER A 42 -0.31 -10.51 20.21
CA SER A 42 -0.79 -10.03 21.50
C SER A 42 -1.80 -11.01 22.13
N SER A 43 -1.99 -10.93 23.46
CA SER A 43 -3.02 -11.65 24.19
C SER A 43 -4.39 -10.96 24.20
N LEU A 44 -4.50 -9.78 23.55
CA LEU A 44 -5.73 -8.99 23.50
C LEU A 44 -6.75 -9.58 22.52
N THR A 45 -8.04 -9.36 22.83
CA THR A 45 -9.08 -9.70 21.85
C THR A 45 -9.07 -8.70 20.68
N LEU A 46 -9.59 -9.12 19.53
CA LEU A 46 -9.71 -8.24 18.37
C LEU A 46 -10.54 -6.98 18.70
N GLY A 47 -11.59 -7.12 19.50
CA GLY A 47 -12.44 -6.01 19.94
C GLY A 47 -11.68 -5.00 20.81
N ASP A 48 -10.84 -5.47 21.72
CA ASP A 48 -10.01 -4.61 22.57
C ASP A 48 -9.03 -3.80 21.70
N ILE A 49 -8.35 -4.45 20.77
CA ILE A 49 -7.40 -3.80 19.85
C ILE A 49 -8.11 -2.74 19.01
N GLN A 50 -9.26 -3.05 18.43
CA GLN A 50 -10.05 -2.09 17.65
C GLN A 50 -10.48 -0.88 18.49
N SER A 51 -10.92 -1.14 19.74
CA SER A 51 -11.30 -0.09 20.68
C SER A 51 -10.13 0.84 21.01
N VAL A 52 -8.95 0.27 21.32
CA VAL A 52 -7.72 1.02 21.60
C VAL A 52 -7.32 1.87 20.38
N LEU A 53 -7.28 1.31 19.18
CA LEU A 53 -6.93 2.04 17.96
C LEU A 53 -7.91 3.19 17.68
N THR A 54 -9.22 2.95 17.85
CA THR A 54 -10.25 3.97 17.67
C THR A 54 -10.10 5.11 18.67
N ASN A 55 -9.84 4.78 19.93
CA ASN A 55 -9.65 5.77 20.98
C ASN A 55 -8.34 6.54 20.80
N PHE A 56 -7.27 5.89 20.33
CA PHE A 56 -6.02 6.56 19.98
C PHE A 56 -6.24 7.64 18.91
N VAL A 57 -6.96 7.34 17.83
CA VAL A 57 -7.27 8.33 16.78
C VAL A 57 -8.07 9.51 17.34
N LYS A 58 -9.04 9.26 18.24
CA LYS A 58 -9.83 10.32 18.89
C LYS A 58 -8.95 11.20 19.80
N ALA A 59 -8.09 10.60 20.60
CA ALA A 59 -7.18 11.31 21.49
C ALA A 59 -6.18 12.16 20.70
N LEU A 60 -5.56 11.58 19.68
CA LEU A 60 -4.63 12.28 18.77
C LEU A 60 -5.30 13.52 18.15
N ARG A 61 -6.53 13.37 17.62
CA ARG A 61 -7.30 14.51 17.09
C ARG A 61 -7.54 15.59 18.13
N SER A 62 -7.92 15.19 19.36
CA SER A 62 -8.18 16.14 20.46
C SER A 62 -6.95 16.98 20.79
N GLU A 63 -5.78 16.34 20.90
CA GLU A 63 -4.54 17.06 21.21
C GLU A 63 -4.14 18.01 20.07
N LEU A 64 -4.26 17.58 18.83
CA LEU A 64 -3.99 18.42 17.67
C LEU A 64 -4.91 19.65 17.62
N TYR A 65 -6.20 19.47 17.89
CA TYR A 65 -7.17 20.57 17.86
C TYR A 65 -6.97 21.55 19.02
N ASN A 66 -6.35 21.11 20.12
CA ASN A 66 -5.89 21.97 21.20
C ASN A 66 -4.58 22.72 20.88
N GLY A 67 -4.09 22.64 19.62
CA GLY A 67 -2.89 23.33 19.16
C GLY A 67 -1.58 22.65 19.56
N ARG A 68 -1.62 21.41 20.03
CA ARG A 68 -0.43 20.64 20.42
C ARG A 68 0.05 19.76 19.26
N SER A 69 1.35 19.58 19.14
CA SER A 69 1.91 18.51 18.34
C SER A 69 1.92 17.20 19.15
N VAL A 70 1.69 16.08 18.48
CA VAL A 70 1.70 14.75 19.11
C VAL A 70 2.88 13.96 18.58
N ASN A 71 3.79 13.63 19.49
CA ASN A 71 4.90 12.71 19.19
C ASN A 71 4.47 11.29 19.61
N VAL A 72 4.52 10.37 18.65
CA VAL A 72 4.34 8.93 18.89
C VAL A 72 5.71 8.29 18.73
N ASP A 73 6.31 7.86 19.81
CA ASP A 73 7.67 7.32 19.83
C ASP A 73 7.80 6.13 18.87
N GLY A 74 8.89 6.13 18.10
CA GLY A 74 9.13 5.15 17.05
C GLY A 74 8.29 5.33 15.78
N PHE A 75 7.17 6.07 15.84
CA PHE A 75 6.28 6.27 14.69
C PHE A 75 6.50 7.63 14.02
N GLY A 76 6.37 8.73 14.76
CA GLY A 76 6.59 10.06 14.21
C GLY A 76 5.80 11.16 14.91
N VAL A 77 5.83 12.34 14.33
CA VAL A 77 5.22 13.55 14.88
C VAL A 77 4.07 14.02 13.99
N PHE A 78 2.92 14.21 14.60
CA PHE A 78 1.76 14.87 14.00
C PHE A 78 1.70 16.32 14.44
N SER A 79 1.38 17.23 13.51
CA SER A 79 1.25 18.67 13.78
C SER A 79 0.22 19.29 12.86
N LEU A 80 -0.36 20.42 13.28
CA LEU A 80 -1.22 21.22 12.41
C LEU A 80 -0.40 22.28 11.68
N SER A 81 -0.83 22.58 10.45
CA SER A 81 -0.43 23.76 9.70
C SER A 81 -1.63 24.42 9.06
N ALA A 82 -1.53 25.70 8.80
CA ALA A 82 -2.59 26.47 8.16
C ALA A 82 -2.09 27.13 6.87
N SER A 83 -2.95 27.16 5.87
CA SER A 83 -2.80 28.01 4.69
C SER A 83 -3.57 29.31 4.93
N THR A 84 -2.91 30.46 4.78
CA THR A 84 -3.49 31.75 5.08
C THR A 84 -3.32 32.72 3.89
N VAL A 85 -4.15 33.75 3.83
CA VAL A 85 -3.99 34.88 2.92
C VAL A 85 -3.46 36.06 3.73
N GLY A 86 -2.42 36.70 3.23
CA GLY A 86 -1.83 37.88 3.86
C GLY A 86 -2.78 39.09 3.83
N SER A 87 -2.56 40.04 4.77
CA SER A 87 -3.22 41.34 4.81
C SER A 87 -2.19 42.44 4.86
N ALA A 88 -2.48 43.60 4.28
CA ALA A 88 -1.56 44.75 4.30
C ALA A 88 -1.44 45.36 5.72
N LEU A 89 -2.53 45.32 6.48
CA LEU A 89 -2.56 45.85 7.84
C LEU A 89 -2.75 44.76 8.87
N LYS A 90 -2.07 44.87 10.01
CA LYS A 90 -2.16 43.90 11.11
C LYS A 90 -3.59 43.72 11.63
N LYS A 91 -4.38 44.80 11.68
CA LYS A 91 -5.79 44.80 12.11
C LYS A 91 -6.72 44.00 11.19
N GLU A 92 -6.31 43.77 9.95
CA GLU A 92 -7.08 43.01 8.96
C GLU A 92 -6.69 41.51 8.94
N CYS A 93 -5.68 41.14 9.72
CA CYS A 93 -5.24 39.77 9.86
C CYS A 93 -6.16 39.02 10.84
N LEU A 94 -7.35 38.67 10.37
CA LEU A 94 -8.41 38.02 11.13
C LEU A 94 -8.43 36.49 10.86
N PRO A 95 -9.07 35.68 11.73
CA PRO A 95 -9.18 34.22 11.56
C PRO A 95 -9.79 33.80 10.21
N GLU A 96 -10.64 34.63 9.61
CA GLU A 96 -11.25 34.37 8.28
C GLU A 96 -10.21 34.32 7.14
N LYS A 97 -9.01 34.82 7.40
CA LYS A 97 -7.87 34.71 6.45
C LYS A 97 -7.23 33.31 6.44
N ILE A 98 -7.57 32.47 7.39
CA ILE A 98 -7.18 31.04 7.40
C ILE A 98 -8.09 30.30 6.41
N LYS A 99 -7.51 29.83 5.30
CA LYS A 99 -8.25 29.17 4.23
C LYS A 99 -8.36 27.67 4.40
N ALA A 100 -7.35 27.05 5.00
CA ALA A 100 -7.35 25.61 5.26
C ALA A 100 -6.41 25.28 6.42
N VAL A 101 -6.78 24.26 7.18
CA VAL A 101 -5.93 23.63 8.18
C VAL A 101 -5.62 22.20 7.74
N ARG A 102 -4.38 21.78 7.88
CA ARG A 102 -3.91 20.46 7.47
C ARG A 102 -3.19 19.79 8.62
N ILE A 103 -3.35 18.47 8.71
CA ILE A 103 -2.55 17.62 9.58
C ILE A 103 -1.32 17.19 8.79
N ASN A 104 -0.13 17.50 9.30
CA ASN A 104 1.14 17.05 8.76
C ASN A 104 1.63 15.88 9.61
N PHE A 105 2.23 14.91 8.95
CA PHE A 105 2.91 13.80 9.58
C PHE A 105 4.37 13.78 9.15
N ARG A 106 5.28 13.72 10.11
CA ARG A 106 6.71 13.53 9.89
C ARG A 106 7.13 12.20 10.50
N ALA A 107 7.44 11.23 9.65
CA ALA A 107 7.85 9.90 10.07
C ALA A 107 9.14 9.95 10.91
N SER A 108 9.19 9.12 11.94
CA SER A 108 10.40 8.83 12.69
C SER A 108 11.44 8.14 11.79
N SER A 109 12.72 8.24 12.15
CA SER A 109 13.78 7.48 11.49
C SER A 109 13.57 5.96 11.62
N ALA A 110 12.90 5.50 12.68
CA ALA A 110 12.63 4.10 12.92
C ALA A 110 11.71 3.45 11.87
N ILE A 111 10.76 4.21 11.29
CA ILE A 111 9.85 3.69 10.25
C ILE A 111 10.15 4.24 8.85
N ARG A 112 11.12 5.13 8.75
CA ARG A 112 11.47 5.72 7.44
C ARG A 112 12.21 4.68 6.61
N PRO A 113 11.75 4.39 5.37
CA PRO A 113 12.45 3.45 4.51
C PRO A 113 13.90 3.87 4.30
N ASN A 114 14.83 2.94 4.47
CA ASN A 114 16.23 3.09 4.12
C ASN A 114 16.51 2.27 2.86
N LEU A 115 17.03 2.92 1.82
CA LEU A 115 17.40 2.27 0.55
C LEU A 115 18.83 1.73 0.55
N ASP A 116 19.60 1.98 1.59
CA ASP A 116 20.94 1.44 1.72
C ASP A 116 20.89 -0.05 2.07
N THR A 117 21.21 -0.88 1.11
CA THR A 117 21.19 -2.35 1.26
C THR A 117 22.26 -2.88 2.19
N ALA A 118 23.31 -2.11 2.47
CA ALA A 118 24.39 -2.52 3.36
C ALA A 118 24.00 -2.40 4.83
N THR A 119 23.14 -1.43 5.17
CA THR A 119 22.76 -1.12 6.56
C THR A 119 21.34 -1.54 6.91
N THR A 120 20.50 -1.90 5.92
CA THR A 120 19.10 -2.26 6.12
C THR A 120 18.98 -3.78 6.36
N ARG A 121 18.25 -4.18 7.40
CA ARG A 121 17.91 -5.58 7.66
C ARG A 121 17.06 -6.12 6.51
N ALA A 122 17.15 -7.42 6.24
CA ALA A 122 16.41 -8.05 5.15
C ALA A 122 14.89 -7.87 5.28
N GLU A 123 14.38 -7.89 6.52
CA GLU A 123 12.96 -7.70 6.87
C GLU A 123 12.45 -6.28 6.64
N ASP A 124 13.34 -5.28 6.70
CA ASP A 124 13.00 -3.84 6.52
C ASP A 124 13.28 -3.36 5.08
N ARG A 125 13.74 -4.24 4.21
CA ARG A 125 14.12 -3.88 2.84
C ARG A 125 12.91 -3.76 1.94
N ILE A 126 12.90 -2.72 1.11
CA ILE A 126 11.91 -2.56 0.06
C ILE A 126 12.49 -3.06 -1.26
N ASP A 127 11.90 -4.11 -1.81
CA ASP A 127 12.25 -4.64 -3.12
C ASP A 127 11.44 -3.95 -4.21
N PHE A 128 12.16 -3.32 -5.15
CA PHE A 128 11.54 -2.65 -6.29
C PHE A 128 11.48 -3.59 -7.49
N VAL A 129 10.30 -4.07 -7.79
CA VAL A 129 10.07 -4.97 -8.91
C VAL A 129 9.51 -4.20 -10.11
N ASP A 130 10.07 -4.42 -11.30
CA ASP A 130 9.58 -3.84 -12.54
C ASP A 130 8.26 -4.51 -12.97
N LEU A 131 7.23 -3.68 -13.24
CA LEU A 131 5.90 -4.15 -13.59
C LEU A 131 5.91 -5.02 -14.87
N GLU A 132 6.66 -4.61 -15.87
CA GLU A 132 6.74 -5.38 -17.14
C GLU A 132 7.34 -6.77 -16.93
N THR A 133 8.35 -6.86 -16.06
CA THR A 133 8.97 -8.13 -15.69
C THR A 133 8.01 -9.04 -14.94
N GLN A 134 7.21 -8.47 -14.04
CA GLN A 134 6.19 -9.24 -13.30
C GLN A 134 5.08 -9.74 -14.22
N LEU A 135 4.57 -8.89 -15.12
CA LEU A 135 3.54 -9.29 -16.07
C LEU A 135 4.03 -10.41 -17.00
N LYS A 136 5.29 -10.34 -17.47
CA LYS A 136 5.88 -11.43 -18.26
C LYS A 136 5.95 -12.74 -17.50
N LYS A 137 6.35 -12.71 -16.21
CA LYS A 137 6.38 -13.93 -15.37
C LYS A 137 4.99 -14.54 -15.18
N LEU A 138 3.97 -13.71 -14.92
CA LEU A 138 2.59 -14.16 -14.77
C LEU A 138 2.03 -14.76 -16.06
N ASN A 139 2.28 -14.15 -17.21
CA ASN A 139 1.86 -14.66 -18.52
C ASN A 139 2.58 -15.97 -18.88
N MET A 140 3.86 -16.13 -18.52
CA MET A 140 4.58 -17.38 -18.71
C MET A 140 4.03 -18.51 -17.80
N GLN A 141 3.61 -18.22 -16.58
CA GLN A 141 2.97 -19.21 -15.71
C GLN A 141 1.57 -19.59 -16.17
N GLY A 142 0.80 -18.68 -16.79
CA GLY A 142 -0.51 -18.97 -17.36
C GLY A 142 -0.48 -19.75 -18.67
N SER A 143 0.64 -19.73 -19.40
CA SER A 143 0.81 -20.47 -20.68
C SER A 143 1.41 -21.86 -20.52
N GLY A 144 1.76 -22.29 -19.31
CA GLY A 144 2.36 -23.59 -19.03
C GLY A 144 1.37 -24.71 -18.63
N GLY A 145 0.07 -24.47 -18.75
CA GLY A 145 -0.98 -25.38 -18.24
C GLY A 145 -1.82 -26.14 -19.26
N GLU A 146 -1.47 -26.13 -20.57
CA GLU A 146 -2.18 -26.91 -21.59
C GLU A 146 -1.24 -27.45 -22.65
N GLU A 147 -0.56 -28.54 -22.38
CA GLU A 147 -0.11 -29.53 -23.35
C GLU A 147 0.14 -30.86 -22.65
N ASP A 148 -0.94 -31.60 -22.36
CA ASP A 148 -0.91 -33.07 -22.35
C ASP A 148 -1.92 -33.55 -23.38
N GLY A 149 -1.49 -33.62 -24.60
CA GLY A 149 -2.17 -34.25 -25.72
C GLY A 149 -1.99 -35.77 -25.65
N GLY A 150 -2.79 -36.42 -24.87
CA GLY A 150 -2.91 -37.86 -24.86
C GLY A 150 -3.40 -38.39 -26.22
N LYS A 151 -2.47 -38.95 -27.01
CA LYS A 151 -2.69 -39.68 -28.23
C LYS A 151 -3.28 -41.05 -27.83
N GLY A 152 -4.58 -41.18 -27.92
CA GLY A 152 -5.29 -42.48 -27.72
C GLY A 152 -5.13 -43.35 -28.95
N ASP A 153 -4.54 -44.49 -28.73
CA ASP A 153 -4.53 -45.63 -29.68
C ASP A 153 -5.80 -46.46 -29.54
N GLY A 154 -6.38 -46.89 -30.68
CA GLY A 154 -7.63 -47.62 -30.73
C GLY A 154 -7.45 -49.09 -30.36
N GLY A 155 -8.40 -49.62 -29.64
CA GLY A 155 -8.55 -51.03 -29.36
C GLY A 155 -10.03 -51.40 -29.29
N SER A 156 -10.50 -52.05 -30.38
CA SER A 156 -11.79 -52.74 -30.52
C SER A 156 -11.89 -53.94 -29.55
N GLY A 157 -13.09 -54.19 -28.95
CA GLY A 157 -13.37 -55.39 -28.15
C GLY A 157 -14.77 -55.36 -27.58
N ASP A 158 -15.67 -55.87 -28.33
CA ASP A 158 -16.91 -56.62 -28.21
C ASP A 158 -17.22 -57.27 -26.83
N GLY A 159 -18.49 -57.24 -26.46
CA GLY A 159 -19.17 -58.36 -25.76
C GLY A 159 -19.57 -58.15 -24.32
N GLY A 160 -20.91 -58.22 -24.09
CA GLY A 160 -21.46 -58.86 -22.91
C GLY A 160 -22.38 -58.00 -22.05
N LEU A 161 -23.67 -58.18 -22.28
CA LEU A 161 -24.81 -57.96 -21.39
C LEU A 161 -24.63 -58.75 -20.07
N ASP A 162 -25.04 -58.23 -18.92
CA ASP A 162 -26.07 -58.79 -18.08
C ASP A 162 -26.25 -58.08 -16.73
N GLU A 163 -27.46 -57.72 -16.53
CA GLU A 163 -28.32 -57.81 -15.33
C GLU A 163 -27.89 -57.24 -13.97
N ASN A 164 -28.70 -56.27 -13.57
CA ASN A 164 -29.02 -55.91 -12.19
C ASN A 164 -29.79 -57.12 -11.54
N PRO A 165 -29.64 -57.44 -10.23
CA PRO A 165 -30.65 -56.91 -9.34
C PRO A 165 -30.18 -56.62 -7.89
N LEU A 166 -30.83 -55.62 -7.31
CA LEU A 166 -31.30 -55.48 -5.92
C LEU A 166 -30.59 -56.28 -4.78
N GLY A 167 -30.14 -55.54 -3.80
CA GLY A 167 -29.79 -55.93 -2.46
C GLY A 167 -29.41 -54.71 -1.64
#